data_de1f95a751a9eece81bde892de3e45dd
#
_entry.id   de1f95a751a9eece81bde892de3e45dd
#
_cell.length_a   1.000
_cell.length_b   1.000
_cell.length_c   1.000
_cell.angle_alpha   90.00
_cell.angle_beta   90.00
_cell.angle_gamma   90.00
#
_symmetry.space_group_name_H-M   'P 1'
#
loop_
_entity.id
_entity.type
_entity.pdbx_description
1 polymer ?
#
loop_
_entity_poly.entity_id
_entity_poly.type
_entity_poly.pdbx_seq_one_letter_code
_entity_poly.pdbx_strand_id
1 'polypeptide(L)'
;LAGTLRLNLHETYGEFGNKFVDRDEVGVEHFQGWMQWAKERNMSLDFNSTSFSHPKSGYLTLSNPDKSIRDFWIEHTKRCRRIADAMGKYQNDPCIMNIWVHDGSKDLTVEKLRYRQILKESLDEILAENLPDMKPCLEAKLFGIGLEAYTVGSHDFYAGYCSKNNVMYTLDTGHYEQTENVSDRS
;
A
#
# COMPACT_ATOMS: atom_id res chain seq x y z
N LEU A 1 -16.06 22.57 4.57
CA LEU A 1 -15.04 22.26 3.58
C LEU A 1 -15.71 22.17 2.21
N ALA A 2 -15.15 22.82 1.20
CA ALA A 2 -15.60 22.69 -0.18
C ALA A 2 -14.91 21.46 -0.80
N GLY A 3 -15.67 20.59 -1.48
CA GLY A 3 -15.16 19.39 -2.15
C GLY A 3 -15.86 18.12 -1.70
N THR A 4 -15.56 17.02 -2.37
CA THR A 4 -16.05 15.69 -2.01
C THR A 4 -15.26 15.17 -0.81
N LEU A 5 -15.96 14.73 0.23
CA LEU A 5 -15.32 14.07 1.37
C LEU A 5 -14.88 12.66 0.97
N ARG A 6 -13.66 12.30 1.37
CA ARG A 6 -13.11 10.97 1.14
C ARG A 6 -12.68 10.36 2.47
N LEU A 7 -12.95 9.08 2.66
CA LEU A 7 -12.51 8.32 3.82
C LEU A 7 -11.50 7.27 3.34
N ASN A 8 -10.31 7.27 3.93
CA ASN A 8 -9.28 6.30 3.63
C ASN A 8 -9.36 5.13 4.61
N LEU A 9 -9.67 3.94 4.10
CA LEU A 9 -9.80 2.72 4.89
C LEU A 9 -8.51 1.90 4.82
N HIS A 10 -8.20 1.23 5.92
CA HIS A 10 -7.22 0.15 5.94
C HIS A 10 -7.91 -1.20 5.75
N GLU A 11 -7.20 -2.16 5.18
CA GLU A 11 -7.69 -3.53 5.00
C GLU A 11 -8.17 -4.14 6.33
N THR A 12 -7.54 -3.79 7.47
CA THR A 12 -7.91 -4.24 8.81
C THR A 12 -9.30 -3.82 9.28
N TYR A 13 -9.94 -2.90 8.57
CA TYR A 13 -11.32 -2.46 8.88
C TYR A 13 -12.40 -3.29 8.17
N GLY A 14 -12.01 -4.42 7.57
CA GLY A 14 -12.95 -5.35 6.97
C GLY A 14 -13.97 -5.90 7.99
N GLU A 15 -15.19 -6.14 7.53
CA GLU A 15 -16.29 -6.71 8.32
C GLU A 15 -16.21 -8.23 8.29
N PHE A 16 -15.37 -8.82 9.15
CA PHE A 16 -15.09 -10.26 9.18
C PHE A 16 -16.06 -11.06 10.04
N GLY A 17 -16.95 -10.38 10.82
CA GLY A 17 -17.85 -11.04 11.76
C GLY A 17 -17.07 -11.82 12.83
N ASN A 18 -17.50 -13.08 13.04
CA ASN A 18 -16.84 -14.00 13.98
C ASN A 18 -15.83 -14.95 13.31
N LYS A 19 -15.45 -14.69 12.05
CA LYS A 19 -14.55 -15.56 11.30
C LYS A 19 -13.15 -14.95 11.29
N PHE A 20 -12.16 -15.81 11.47
CA PHE A 20 -10.80 -15.40 11.14
C PHE A 20 -10.65 -15.44 9.61
N VAL A 21 -10.16 -14.35 9.04
CA VAL A 21 -9.80 -14.20 7.62
C VAL A 21 -8.37 -13.71 7.60
N ASP A 22 -7.47 -14.47 7.00
CA ASP A 22 -6.07 -14.03 6.88
C ASP A 22 -5.91 -12.98 5.78
N ARG A 23 -4.78 -12.28 5.78
CA ARG A 23 -4.49 -11.17 4.88
C ARG A 23 -4.56 -11.55 3.40
N ASP A 24 -4.16 -12.76 3.05
CA ASP A 24 -4.21 -13.30 1.71
C ASP A 24 -5.57 -13.93 1.34
N GLU A 25 -6.56 -13.82 2.21
CA GLU A 25 -7.94 -14.32 1.99
C GLU A 25 -8.98 -13.18 1.94
N VAL A 26 -8.60 -11.95 2.31
CA VAL A 26 -9.52 -10.80 2.34
C VAL A 26 -10.12 -10.53 0.96
N GLY A 27 -11.41 -10.18 0.91
CA GLY A 27 -12.14 -9.94 -0.34
C GLY A 27 -13.13 -8.78 -0.26
N VAL A 28 -13.72 -8.46 -1.39
CA VAL A 28 -14.68 -7.34 -1.56
C VAL A 28 -15.88 -7.48 -0.62
N GLU A 29 -16.30 -8.70 -0.34
CA GLU A 29 -17.43 -9.02 0.55
C GLU A 29 -17.27 -8.45 1.96
N HIS A 30 -16.04 -8.28 2.42
CA HIS A 30 -15.73 -7.71 3.74
C HIS A 30 -15.82 -6.19 3.81
N PHE A 31 -16.10 -5.52 2.68
CA PHE A 31 -16.17 -4.05 2.60
C PHE A 31 -17.50 -3.53 2.06
N GLN A 32 -18.48 -4.40 1.83
CA GLN A 32 -19.77 -4.00 1.29
C GLN A 32 -20.51 -3.01 2.19
N GLY A 33 -20.49 -3.23 3.50
CA GLY A 33 -21.07 -2.31 4.46
C GLY A 33 -20.44 -0.92 4.42
N TRP A 34 -19.11 -0.84 4.28
CA TRP A 34 -18.41 0.42 4.13
C TRP A 34 -18.78 1.15 2.84
N MET A 35 -18.90 0.44 1.72
CA MET A 35 -19.33 1.04 0.45
C MET A 35 -20.75 1.62 0.56
N GLN A 36 -21.69 0.87 1.15
CA GLN A 36 -23.04 1.35 1.38
C GLN A 36 -23.05 2.55 2.34
N TRP A 37 -22.34 2.46 3.46
CA TRP A 37 -22.25 3.53 4.46
C TRP A 37 -21.74 4.85 3.85
N ALA A 38 -20.69 4.79 3.03
CA ALA A 38 -20.12 5.94 2.36
C ALA A 38 -21.09 6.57 1.35
N LYS A 39 -21.76 5.72 0.55
CA LYS A 39 -22.76 6.18 -0.41
C LYS A 39 -23.92 6.94 0.25
N GLU A 40 -24.44 6.43 1.36
CA GLU A 40 -25.51 7.09 2.14
C GLU A 40 -25.10 8.47 2.67
N ARG A 41 -23.80 8.74 2.80
CA ARG A 41 -23.22 9.99 3.29
C ARG A 41 -22.61 10.87 2.21
N ASN A 42 -22.78 10.46 0.95
CA ASN A 42 -22.18 11.14 -0.20
C ASN A 42 -20.65 11.33 -0.03
N MET A 43 -19.98 10.27 0.42
CA MET A 43 -18.53 10.21 0.61
C MET A 43 -17.93 9.20 -0.36
N SER A 44 -16.69 9.43 -0.80
CA SER A 44 -15.90 8.44 -1.53
C SER A 44 -14.95 7.71 -0.58
N LEU A 45 -14.55 6.51 -0.98
CA LEU A 45 -13.58 5.67 -0.25
C LEU A 45 -12.26 5.63 -0.98
N ASP A 46 -11.19 5.69 -0.20
CA ASP A 46 -9.83 5.33 -0.58
C ASP A 46 -9.36 4.16 0.28
N PHE A 47 -8.27 3.50 -0.10
CA PHE A 47 -7.89 2.23 0.51
C PHE A 47 -6.38 2.11 0.75
N ASN A 48 -6.01 1.38 1.80
CA ASN A 48 -4.62 1.01 2.09
C ASN A 48 -4.49 -0.49 2.26
N SER A 49 -3.44 -1.07 1.68
CA SER A 49 -2.93 -2.36 2.13
C SER A 49 -2.27 -2.22 3.51
N THR A 50 -2.32 -3.28 4.31
CA THR A 50 -1.71 -3.29 5.63
C THR A 50 -0.78 -4.49 5.78
N SER A 51 0.52 -4.25 5.69
CA SER A 51 1.55 -5.29 5.71
C SER A 51 2.28 -5.44 7.06
N PHE A 52 1.82 -4.76 8.10
CA PHE A 52 2.37 -4.82 9.46
C PHE A 52 1.39 -5.48 10.44
N SER A 53 1.84 -5.71 11.68
CA SER A 53 1.03 -6.34 12.75
C SER A 53 0.51 -7.74 12.38
N HIS A 54 1.35 -8.55 11.75
CA HIS A 54 1.07 -9.92 11.38
C HIS A 54 2.30 -10.80 11.61
N PRO A 55 2.17 -12.10 11.97
CA PRO A 55 3.32 -12.98 12.23
C PRO A 55 4.31 -13.07 11.05
N LYS A 56 3.85 -12.96 9.81
CA LYS A 56 4.70 -12.95 8.61
C LYS A 56 5.29 -11.58 8.26
N SER A 57 5.01 -10.53 9.04
CA SER A 57 5.50 -9.17 8.71
C SER A 57 7.02 -9.04 8.87
N GLY A 58 7.58 -9.49 9.98
CA GLY A 58 9.03 -9.41 10.23
C GLY A 58 9.61 -8.02 9.91
N TYR A 59 10.83 -7.99 9.39
CA TYR A 59 11.48 -6.77 8.88
C TYR A 59 11.26 -6.56 7.37
N LEU A 60 10.87 -7.60 6.65
CA LEU A 60 10.72 -7.59 5.20
C LEU A 60 9.43 -8.32 4.82
N THR A 61 8.67 -7.72 3.92
CA THR A 61 7.42 -8.26 3.35
C THR A 61 7.56 -8.46 1.85
N LEU A 62 7.26 -7.45 1.04
CA LEU A 62 7.38 -7.50 -0.42
C LEU A 62 8.82 -7.60 -0.92
N SER A 63 9.80 -7.24 -0.11
CA SER A 63 11.23 -7.42 -0.41
C SER A 63 11.86 -8.64 0.28
N ASN A 64 11.05 -9.53 0.87
CA ASN A 64 11.56 -10.70 1.59
C ASN A 64 12.22 -11.68 0.62
N PRO A 65 13.48 -12.15 0.93
CA PRO A 65 14.15 -13.19 0.15
C PRO A 65 13.40 -14.54 0.18
N ASP A 66 12.69 -14.84 1.27
CA ASP A 66 11.82 -16.02 1.34
C ASP A 66 10.59 -15.80 0.46
N LYS A 67 10.53 -16.62 -0.60
CA LYS A 67 9.45 -16.54 -1.59
C LYS A 67 8.08 -16.82 -0.98
N SER A 68 7.97 -17.69 0.00
CA SER A 68 6.67 -18.04 0.61
C SER A 68 6.08 -16.86 1.39
N ILE A 69 6.92 -16.10 2.10
CA ILE A 69 6.52 -14.86 2.79
C ILE A 69 6.17 -13.79 1.78
N ARG A 70 6.99 -13.64 0.74
CA ARG A 70 6.76 -12.65 -0.30
C ARG A 70 5.48 -12.90 -1.08
N ASP A 71 5.21 -14.16 -1.48
CA ASP A 71 3.99 -14.54 -2.20
C ASP A 71 2.72 -14.25 -1.40
N PHE A 72 2.75 -14.48 -0.08
CA PHE A 72 1.66 -14.13 0.82
C PHE A 72 1.35 -12.62 0.76
N TRP A 73 2.37 -11.75 0.84
CA TRP A 73 2.19 -10.31 0.80
C TRP A 73 1.86 -9.77 -0.59
N ILE A 74 2.33 -10.43 -1.65
CA ILE A 74 1.94 -10.12 -3.03
C ILE A 74 0.44 -10.41 -3.21
N GLU A 75 -0.04 -11.60 -2.78
CA GLU A 75 -1.46 -11.95 -2.89
C GLU A 75 -2.32 -11.00 -2.05
N HIS A 76 -1.93 -10.69 -0.81
CA HIS A 76 -2.59 -9.69 0.01
C HIS A 76 -2.76 -8.35 -0.73
N THR A 77 -1.68 -7.84 -1.31
CA THR A 77 -1.71 -6.54 -1.99
C THR A 77 -2.56 -6.59 -3.28
N LYS A 78 -2.51 -7.69 -4.04
CA LYS A 78 -3.39 -7.91 -5.20
C LYS A 78 -4.87 -7.90 -4.80
N ARG A 79 -5.23 -8.56 -3.71
CA ARG A 79 -6.61 -8.56 -3.18
C ARG A 79 -7.04 -7.17 -2.76
N CYS A 80 -6.18 -6.42 -2.06
CA CYS A 80 -6.45 -5.03 -1.72
C CYS A 80 -6.70 -4.16 -2.97
N ARG A 81 -5.98 -4.38 -4.06
CA ARG A 81 -6.22 -3.68 -5.33
C ARG A 81 -7.59 -4.02 -5.93
N ARG A 82 -8.01 -5.29 -5.89
CA ARG A 82 -9.35 -5.70 -6.37
C ARG A 82 -10.47 -5.12 -5.49
N ILE A 83 -10.24 -5.00 -4.17
CA ILE A 83 -11.17 -4.33 -3.26
C ILE A 83 -11.28 -2.84 -3.62
N ALA A 84 -10.15 -2.16 -3.82
CA ALA A 84 -10.13 -0.76 -4.22
C ALA A 84 -10.82 -0.53 -5.58
N ASP A 85 -10.62 -1.40 -6.55
CA ASP A 85 -11.30 -1.36 -7.84
C ASP A 85 -12.83 -1.50 -7.69
N ALA A 86 -13.27 -2.44 -6.87
CA ALA A 86 -14.70 -2.59 -6.57
C ALA A 86 -15.29 -1.36 -5.86
N MET A 87 -14.54 -0.73 -4.94
CA MET A 87 -14.94 0.54 -4.32
C MET A 87 -15.06 1.65 -5.35
N GLY A 88 -14.07 1.82 -6.21
CA GLY A 88 -14.07 2.82 -7.27
C GLY A 88 -15.26 2.66 -8.21
N LYS A 89 -15.51 1.43 -8.67
CA LYS A 89 -16.67 1.10 -9.48
C LYS A 89 -18.00 1.39 -8.77
N TYR A 90 -18.12 1.04 -7.50
CA TYR A 90 -19.34 1.25 -6.72
C TYR A 90 -19.68 2.73 -6.52
N GLN A 91 -18.67 3.57 -6.30
CA GLN A 91 -18.82 5.01 -6.07
C GLN A 91 -18.78 5.84 -7.36
N ASN A 92 -18.50 5.22 -8.53
CA ASN A 92 -18.34 5.88 -9.83
C ASN A 92 -17.27 7.00 -9.78
N ASP A 93 -16.21 6.78 -9.02
CA ASP A 93 -15.08 7.69 -8.84
C ASP A 93 -13.85 6.84 -8.44
N PRO A 94 -12.71 6.94 -9.12
CA PRO A 94 -11.58 6.06 -8.85
C PRO A 94 -11.17 6.04 -7.38
N CYS A 95 -11.03 4.83 -6.82
CA CYS A 95 -10.48 4.64 -5.48
C CYS A 95 -8.96 4.77 -5.54
N ILE A 96 -8.39 5.64 -4.71
CA ILE A 96 -6.94 5.74 -4.55
C ILE A 96 -6.51 4.66 -3.56
N MET A 97 -5.62 3.78 -3.99
CA MET A 97 -5.09 2.72 -3.12
C MET A 97 -3.62 2.94 -2.83
N ASN A 98 -3.31 3.19 -1.57
CA ASN A 98 -1.97 3.40 -1.09
C ASN A 98 -1.29 2.07 -0.72
N ILE A 99 -0.07 1.87 -1.20
CA ILE A 99 0.80 0.73 -0.87
C ILE A 99 1.97 1.28 -0.07
N TRP A 100 1.95 1.00 1.22
CA TRP A 100 3.04 1.29 2.14
C TRP A 100 3.54 0.00 2.76
N VAL A 101 4.85 -0.22 2.73
CA VAL A 101 5.50 -1.34 3.40
C VAL A 101 6.62 -0.85 4.30
N HIS A 102 6.76 -1.49 5.46
CA HIS A 102 7.77 -1.12 6.46
C HIS A 102 9.16 -1.71 6.18
N ASP A 103 9.33 -2.37 5.07
CA ASP A 103 10.53 -3.14 4.70
C ASP A 103 11.82 -2.35 4.91
N GLY A 104 12.67 -2.86 5.78
CA GLY A 104 13.92 -2.21 6.16
C GLY A 104 14.75 -3.06 7.10
N SER A 105 15.86 -2.51 7.56
CA SER A 105 16.76 -3.15 8.53
C SER A 105 17.32 -2.13 9.50
N LYS A 106 17.47 -2.52 10.78
CA LYS A 106 18.15 -1.70 11.79
C LYS A 106 19.63 -1.50 11.49
N ASP A 107 20.22 -2.48 10.81
CA ASP A 107 21.62 -2.44 10.39
C ASP A 107 21.74 -2.10 8.91
N LEU A 108 22.84 -1.46 8.55
CA LEU A 108 23.18 -1.24 7.15
C LEU A 108 23.53 -2.57 6.50
N THR A 109 22.78 -2.96 5.49
CA THR A 109 23.02 -4.17 4.72
C THR A 109 23.90 -3.88 3.50
N VAL A 110 24.74 -4.84 3.14
CA VAL A 110 25.52 -4.81 1.87
C VAL A 110 24.64 -5.17 0.67
N GLU A 111 23.49 -5.81 0.90
CA GLU A 111 22.59 -6.32 -0.15
C GLU A 111 21.48 -5.32 -0.54
N LYS A 112 21.69 -4.03 -0.37
CA LYS A 112 20.67 -2.98 -0.65
C LYS A 112 20.04 -3.12 -2.04
N LEU A 113 20.84 -3.34 -3.06
CA LEU A 113 20.35 -3.50 -4.43
C LEU A 113 19.52 -4.76 -4.61
N ARG A 114 19.88 -5.86 -3.95
CA ARG A 114 19.12 -7.10 -3.99
C ARG A 114 17.72 -6.92 -3.43
N TYR A 115 17.58 -6.31 -2.25
CA TYR A 115 16.25 -6.08 -1.66
C TYR A 115 15.39 -5.14 -2.50
N ARG A 116 15.98 -4.09 -3.09
CA ARG A 116 15.29 -3.21 -4.04
C ARG A 116 14.87 -3.93 -5.31
N GLN A 117 15.69 -4.82 -5.83
CA GLN A 117 15.33 -5.64 -6.99
C GLN A 117 14.15 -6.57 -6.68
N ILE A 118 14.16 -7.24 -5.51
CA ILE A 118 13.06 -8.09 -5.05
C ILE A 118 11.77 -7.27 -4.89
N LEU A 119 11.86 -6.10 -4.26
CA LEU A 119 10.70 -5.20 -4.12
C LEU A 119 10.15 -4.77 -5.48
N LYS A 120 11.02 -4.42 -6.42
CA LYS A 120 10.63 -4.09 -7.79
C LYS A 120 9.87 -5.23 -8.45
N GLU A 121 10.40 -6.46 -8.39
CA GLU A 121 9.75 -7.65 -8.97
C GLU A 121 8.37 -7.91 -8.35
N SER A 122 8.24 -7.74 -7.05
CA SER A 122 6.96 -7.86 -6.35
C SER A 122 5.96 -6.78 -6.79
N LEU A 123 6.41 -5.54 -6.94
CA LEU A 123 5.56 -4.44 -7.42
C LEU A 123 5.15 -4.64 -8.88
N ASP A 124 6.06 -5.08 -9.74
CA ASP A 124 5.75 -5.39 -11.14
C ASP A 124 4.67 -6.47 -11.23
N GLU A 125 4.75 -7.51 -10.39
CA GLU A 125 3.75 -8.59 -10.33
C GLU A 125 2.40 -8.10 -9.78
N ILE A 126 2.43 -7.30 -8.72
CA ILE A 126 1.23 -6.71 -8.12
C ILE A 126 0.49 -5.81 -9.11
N LEU A 127 1.23 -4.99 -9.85
CA LEU A 127 0.68 -3.97 -10.74
C LEU A 127 0.32 -4.50 -12.15
N ALA A 128 0.64 -5.75 -12.47
CA ALA A 128 0.38 -6.33 -13.79
C ALA A 128 -1.11 -6.46 -14.14
N GLU A 129 -1.98 -6.64 -13.13
CA GLU A 129 -3.43 -6.72 -13.34
C GLU A 129 -4.01 -5.33 -13.65
N ASN A 130 -4.74 -5.21 -14.77
CA ASN A 130 -5.42 -3.95 -15.11
C ASN A 130 -6.73 -3.81 -14.32
N LEU A 131 -6.83 -2.80 -13.48
CA LEU A 131 -7.97 -2.49 -12.63
C LEU A 131 -8.36 -1.02 -12.86
N PRO A 132 -9.35 -0.76 -13.73
CA PRO A 132 -9.60 0.58 -14.28
C PRO A 132 -10.25 1.56 -13.28
N ASP A 133 -10.93 1.05 -12.26
CA ASP A 133 -11.68 1.86 -11.31
C ASP A 133 -10.87 2.20 -10.03
N MET A 134 -9.56 1.88 -10.01
CA MET A 134 -8.66 2.28 -8.95
C MET A 134 -7.37 2.89 -9.51
N LYS A 135 -6.71 3.66 -8.65
CA LYS A 135 -5.37 4.21 -8.94
C LYS A 135 -4.40 3.79 -7.85
N PRO A 136 -3.37 3.00 -8.16
CA PRO A 136 -2.36 2.65 -7.20
C PRO A 136 -1.43 3.83 -6.94
N CYS A 137 -1.04 4.03 -5.68
CA CYS A 137 0.06 4.90 -5.30
C CYS A 137 1.01 4.18 -4.35
N LEU A 138 2.27 4.55 -4.43
CA LEU A 138 3.32 4.04 -3.58
C LEU A 138 3.74 5.12 -2.60
N GLU A 139 3.82 4.75 -1.32
CA GLU A 139 4.27 5.64 -0.26
C GLU A 139 5.68 5.25 0.18
N ALA A 140 6.60 6.18 0.05
CA ALA A 140 7.94 6.01 0.59
C ALA A 140 7.97 6.26 2.09
N LYS A 141 9.02 5.80 2.73
CA LYS A 141 9.25 6.02 4.15
C LYS A 141 10.70 6.42 4.41
N LEU A 142 10.89 7.21 5.46
CA LEU A 142 12.20 7.50 6.01
C LEU A 142 12.64 6.38 6.97
N PHE A 143 11.70 5.91 7.78
CA PHE A 143 11.87 4.80 8.72
C PHE A 143 10.60 3.93 8.70
N GLY A 144 10.68 2.70 9.22
CA GLY A 144 9.53 1.80 9.30
C GLY A 144 8.80 1.87 10.64
N ILE A 145 8.53 0.70 11.22
CA ILE A 145 7.87 0.58 12.55
C ILE A 145 8.87 0.79 13.69
N GLY A 146 10.16 0.79 13.39
CA GLY A 146 11.26 1.09 14.31
C GLY A 146 12.25 2.08 13.70
N LEU A 147 13.38 2.25 14.35
CA LEU A 147 14.47 3.08 13.85
C LEU A 147 15.37 2.23 12.94
N GLU A 148 15.03 2.19 11.65
CA GLU A 148 15.83 1.49 10.64
C GLU A 148 16.95 2.38 10.13
N ALA A 149 18.15 1.81 10.01
CA ALA A 149 19.27 2.45 9.31
C ALA A 149 19.18 2.28 7.78
N TYR A 150 18.37 1.35 7.31
CA TYR A 150 18.12 1.07 5.90
C TYR A 150 16.64 0.85 5.62
N THR A 151 16.13 1.57 4.64
CA THR A 151 14.77 1.46 4.12
C THR A 151 14.81 0.98 2.68
N VAL A 152 14.12 -0.11 2.35
CA VAL A 152 14.08 -0.66 0.98
C VAL A 152 13.31 0.30 0.07
N GLY A 153 12.10 0.69 0.47
CA GLY A 153 11.22 1.62 -0.22
C GLY A 153 11.54 3.08 0.11
N SER A 154 12.77 3.52 -0.19
CA SER A 154 13.17 4.92 0.02
C SER A 154 12.51 5.87 -0.98
N HIS A 155 12.52 7.18 -0.68
CA HIS A 155 11.97 8.23 -1.53
C HIS A 155 12.54 8.17 -2.95
N ASP A 156 13.87 8.09 -3.10
CA ASP A 156 14.52 8.06 -4.41
C ASP A 156 14.13 6.81 -5.21
N PHE A 157 14.00 5.66 -4.55
CA PHE A 157 13.60 4.42 -5.20
C PHE A 157 12.17 4.51 -5.72
N TYR A 158 11.21 4.92 -4.88
CA TYR A 158 9.82 4.99 -5.29
C TYR A 158 9.54 6.14 -6.27
N ALA A 159 10.17 7.30 -6.12
CA ALA A 159 10.03 8.37 -7.09
C ALA A 159 10.47 7.92 -8.50
N GLY A 160 11.62 7.24 -8.59
CA GLY A 160 12.10 6.67 -9.85
C GLY A 160 11.19 5.57 -10.40
N TYR A 161 10.69 4.66 -9.54
CA TYR A 161 9.79 3.59 -9.94
C TYR A 161 8.44 4.14 -10.44
N CYS A 162 7.83 5.05 -9.69
CA CYS A 162 6.56 5.67 -10.01
C CYS A 162 6.60 6.44 -11.33
N SER A 163 7.62 7.27 -11.51
CA SER A 163 7.83 8.03 -12.75
C SER A 163 7.98 7.12 -13.97
N LYS A 164 8.76 6.03 -13.85
CA LYS A 164 8.99 5.08 -14.95
C LYS A 164 7.74 4.29 -15.32
N ASN A 165 6.90 3.93 -14.35
CA ASN A 165 5.78 3.02 -14.54
C ASN A 165 4.41 3.73 -14.56
N ASN A 166 4.39 5.06 -14.54
CA ASN A 166 3.18 5.88 -14.51
C ASN A 166 2.25 5.50 -13.33
N VAL A 167 2.83 5.30 -12.15
CA VAL A 167 2.15 5.03 -10.88
C VAL A 167 2.17 6.29 -10.03
N MET A 168 1.13 6.55 -9.28
CA MET A 168 1.09 7.71 -8.38
C MET A 168 2.07 7.55 -7.23
N TYR A 169 2.58 8.67 -6.73
CA TYR A 169 3.48 8.72 -5.59
C TYR A 169 2.82 9.48 -4.44
N THR A 170 2.73 8.84 -3.27
CA THR A 170 2.16 9.45 -2.06
C THR A 170 3.23 10.27 -1.34
N LEU A 171 2.93 11.54 -1.10
CA LEU A 171 3.76 12.46 -0.32
C LEU A 171 3.22 12.54 1.11
N ASP A 172 3.67 11.63 1.99
CA ASP A 172 3.43 11.76 3.43
C ASP A 172 4.53 12.64 4.03
N THR A 173 4.17 13.85 4.43
CA THR A 173 5.12 14.84 4.97
C THR A 173 5.79 14.38 6.27
N GLY A 174 5.17 13.44 7.01
CA GLY A 174 5.76 12.82 8.19
C GLY A 174 6.91 11.85 7.90
N HIS A 175 7.06 11.45 6.65
CA HIS A 175 8.10 10.52 6.20
C HIS A 175 9.32 11.21 5.56
N TYR A 176 9.44 12.53 5.72
CA TYR A 176 10.57 13.31 5.21
C TYR A 176 11.43 13.84 6.36
N GLU A 177 12.69 14.11 6.06
CA GLU A 177 13.55 14.85 6.99
C GLU A 177 13.02 16.26 7.20
N GLN A 178 13.17 16.80 8.41
CA GLN A 178 12.62 18.10 8.78
C GLN A 178 13.17 19.27 7.94
N THR A 179 14.32 19.07 7.30
CA THR A 179 14.99 20.06 6.46
C THR A 179 14.59 19.99 5.00
N GLU A 180 13.80 18.97 4.60
CA GLU A 180 13.36 18.83 3.20
C GLU A 180 12.15 19.69 2.90
N ASN A 181 12.18 20.34 1.73
CA ASN A 181 11.03 21.02 1.17
C ASN A 181 10.20 20.03 0.34
N VAL A 182 9.15 19.47 0.95
CA VAL A 182 8.34 18.44 0.31
C VAL A 182 7.62 18.95 -0.95
N SER A 183 7.33 20.26 -1.03
CA SER A 183 6.68 20.83 -2.22
C SER A 183 7.54 20.75 -3.48
N ASP A 184 8.86 20.62 -3.35
CA ASP A 184 9.76 20.45 -4.48
C ASP A 184 9.73 19.02 -5.07
N ARG A 185 8.99 18.10 -4.43
CA ARG A 185 8.83 16.71 -4.85
C ARG A 185 7.53 16.45 -5.61
N SER A 186 6.63 17.45 -5.71
CA SER A 186 5.31 17.36 -6.35
C SER A 186 5.36 17.59 -7.86
#